data_56cc64789b6d0be60451c6a73f45902f
#
_entry.id   56cc64789b6d0be60451c6a73f45902f
#
_cell.length_a   1.000
_cell.length_b   1.000
_cell.length_c   1.000
_cell.angle_alpha   90.00
_cell.angle_beta   90.00
_cell.angle_gamma   90.00
#
_symmetry.space_group_name_H-M   'P 1'
#
loop_
_entity.id
_entity.type
_entity.pdbx_description
1 polymer ?
#
loop_
_entity_poly.entity_id
_entity_poly.type
_entity_poly.pdbx_seq_one_letter_code
_entity_poly.pdbx_strand_id
1 'polypeptide(L)'
;RMTVLKRELIKNNQRINWIPEFLKEGRFGEWLKEIKDWNLSRERYWGTPLPIWACTQIGKSQNCENIKVIGSIRELEKLSGKKIKELHRPFIDKITFKCEKCGGKMKRVPEVIDCWFDSGAMPFAQWHYPFENREKIKKGIAFPSDFICEGIDQTRGWFYTLLAISTALGLGSPYKNVISHGIVLDAEGRKMSKSKGNVIFPSEVVDKFGADCARLYFY
;
A
#
# COMPACT_ATOMS: atom_id res chain seq x y z
N ARG A 1 -1.76 -3.76 -13.41
CA ARG A 1 -0.56 -3.17 -14.04
C ARG A 1 -0.57 -1.67 -13.81
N MET A 2 0.47 -1.12 -13.19
CA MET A 2 0.60 0.32 -12.94
C MET A 2 0.91 1.09 -14.23
N THR A 3 1.60 0.46 -15.16
CA THR A 3 1.89 1.03 -16.49
C THR A 3 0.65 1.44 -17.26
N VAL A 4 -0.46 0.69 -17.11
CA VAL A 4 -1.76 1.03 -17.74
C VAL A 4 -2.38 2.29 -17.12
N LEU A 5 -2.12 2.54 -15.84
CA LEU A 5 -2.65 3.68 -15.09
C LEU A 5 -1.75 4.92 -15.15
N LYS A 6 -0.62 4.86 -15.87
CA LYS A 6 0.39 5.93 -15.93
C LYS A 6 -0.20 7.32 -16.17
N ARG A 7 -1.06 7.44 -17.20
CA ARG A 7 -1.70 8.72 -17.57
C ARG A 7 -2.55 9.28 -16.43
N GLU A 8 -3.35 8.43 -15.79
CA GLU A 8 -4.21 8.85 -14.68
C GLU A 8 -3.40 9.18 -13.43
N LEU A 9 -2.32 8.46 -13.15
CA LEU A 9 -1.40 8.77 -12.05
C LEU A 9 -0.78 10.16 -12.21
N ILE A 10 -0.27 10.47 -13.41
CA ILE A 10 0.28 11.79 -13.73
C ILE A 10 -0.80 12.87 -13.60
N LYS A 11 -1.99 12.66 -14.17
CA LYS A 11 -3.11 13.59 -14.09
C LYS A 11 -3.56 13.86 -12.65
N ASN A 12 -3.60 12.82 -11.81
CA ASN A 12 -3.97 12.95 -10.40
C ASN A 12 -2.88 13.70 -9.62
N ASN A 13 -1.59 13.46 -9.91
CA ASN A 13 -0.48 14.21 -9.31
C ASN A 13 -0.56 15.71 -9.61
N GLN A 14 -1.01 16.11 -10.81
CA GLN A 14 -1.14 17.53 -11.17
C GLN A 14 -2.11 18.30 -10.27
N ARG A 15 -3.08 17.61 -9.68
CA ARG A 15 -4.09 18.19 -8.78
C ARG A 15 -3.61 18.37 -7.35
N ILE A 16 -2.43 17.86 -7.02
CA ILE A 16 -1.83 17.90 -5.68
C ILE A 16 -0.98 19.18 -5.55
N ASN A 17 -1.15 19.87 -4.45
CA ASN A 17 -0.25 20.93 -4.05
C ASN A 17 0.94 20.33 -3.30
N TRP A 18 2.16 20.51 -3.85
CA TRP A 18 3.39 20.02 -3.26
C TRP A 18 4.18 21.12 -2.60
N ILE A 19 4.65 20.87 -1.41
CA ILE A 19 5.54 21.73 -0.63
C ILE A 19 6.78 20.89 -0.26
N PRO A 20 7.94 21.16 -0.87
CA PRO A 20 8.21 22.14 -1.92
C PRO A 20 7.69 21.73 -3.33
N GLU A 21 7.30 22.72 -4.12
CA GLU A 21 6.64 22.52 -5.42
C GLU A 21 7.48 21.72 -6.45
N PHE A 22 8.80 21.88 -6.43
CA PHE A 22 9.68 21.23 -7.40
C PHE A 22 9.58 19.69 -7.37
N LEU A 23 9.10 19.10 -6.26
CA LEU A 23 8.93 17.64 -6.15
C LEU A 23 7.83 17.11 -7.07
N LYS A 24 6.83 17.93 -7.37
CA LYS A 24 5.67 17.56 -8.19
C LYS A 24 6.08 17.08 -9.58
N GLU A 25 6.88 17.88 -10.29
CA GLU A 25 7.37 17.56 -11.63
C GLU A 25 8.71 16.82 -11.59
N GLY A 26 9.56 17.15 -10.63
CA GLY A 26 10.89 16.59 -10.48
C GLY A 26 10.84 15.16 -9.92
N ARG A 27 11.29 14.98 -8.67
CA ARG A 27 11.51 13.65 -8.09
C ARG A 27 10.28 12.71 -8.14
N PHE A 28 9.08 13.22 -7.90
CA PHE A 28 7.87 12.41 -7.94
C PHE A 28 7.31 12.29 -9.36
N GLY A 29 7.21 13.41 -10.09
CA GLY A 29 6.69 13.42 -11.46
C GLY A 29 7.52 12.56 -12.41
N GLU A 30 8.85 12.68 -12.37
CA GLU A 30 9.75 11.83 -13.16
C GLU A 30 9.58 10.33 -12.84
N TRP A 31 9.40 10.00 -11.55
CA TRP A 31 9.09 8.63 -11.16
C TRP A 31 7.80 8.11 -11.80
N LEU A 32 6.75 8.91 -11.83
CA LEU A 32 5.49 8.52 -12.47
C LEU A 32 5.62 8.35 -13.98
N LYS A 33 6.48 9.14 -14.63
CA LYS A 33 6.79 9.00 -16.06
C LYS A 33 7.53 7.69 -16.38
N GLU A 34 8.36 7.22 -15.45
CA GLU A 34 9.16 5.99 -15.56
C GLU A 34 8.54 4.81 -14.84
N ILE A 35 7.23 4.87 -14.51
CA ILE A 35 6.59 3.89 -13.66
C ILE A 35 6.64 2.48 -14.25
N LYS A 36 6.96 1.52 -13.39
CA LYS A 36 6.95 0.09 -13.67
C LYS A 36 5.76 -0.59 -13.01
N ASP A 37 5.44 -1.79 -13.48
CA ASP A 37 4.39 -2.59 -12.84
C ASP A 37 4.81 -3.00 -11.43
N TRP A 38 3.87 -2.95 -10.52
CA TRP A 38 4.06 -3.28 -9.12
C TRP A 38 3.72 -4.74 -8.89
N ASN A 39 4.72 -5.56 -8.53
CA ASN A 39 4.47 -6.90 -8.06
C ASN A 39 3.97 -6.84 -6.60
N LEU A 40 2.73 -7.28 -6.40
CA LEU A 40 2.07 -7.24 -5.09
C LEU A 40 2.32 -8.47 -4.24
N SER A 41 2.79 -9.59 -4.80
CA SER A 41 3.01 -10.83 -4.04
C SER A 41 4.35 -10.82 -3.31
N ARG A 42 4.36 -11.37 -2.08
CA ARG A 42 5.56 -11.57 -1.27
C ARG A 42 5.60 -12.97 -0.71
N GLU A 43 6.72 -13.64 -0.87
CA GLU A 43 7.00 -14.95 -0.27
C GLU A 43 7.41 -14.78 1.20
N ARG A 44 6.42 -14.50 2.03
CA ARG A 44 6.58 -14.33 3.48
C ARG A 44 5.48 -15.09 4.21
N TYR A 45 5.76 -15.49 5.45
CA TYR A 45 4.74 -16.14 6.27
C TYR A 45 3.73 -15.12 6.80
N TRP A 46 4.20 -14.00 7.37
CA TRP A 46 3.36 -13.01 8.02
C TRP A 46 3.06 -11.82 7.10
N GLY A 47 1.83 -11.40 7.11
CA GLY A 47 1.29 -10.28 6.33
C GLY A 47 -0.16 -10.55 5.93
N THR A 48 -0.75 -9.64 5.17
CA THR A 48 -2.11 -9.79 4.63
C THR A 48 -2.12 -10.87 3.54
N PRO A 49 -2.81 -12.01 3.74
CA PRO A 49 -2.84 -13.09 2.77
C PRO A 49 -3.48 -12.65 1.46
N LEU A 50 -2.87 -13.00 0.32
CA LEU A 50 -3.51 -12.74 -0.98
C LEU A 50 -4.83 -13.52 -1.08
N PRO A 51 -5.95 -12.85 -1.42
CA PRO A 51 -7.26 -13.47 -1.52
C PRO A 51 -7.43 -14.23 -2.85
N ILE A 52 -6.47 -15.09 -3.18
CA ILE A 52 -6.38 -15.81 -4.44
C ILE A 52 -6.36 -17.32 -4.18
N TRP A 53 -7.28 -18.04 -4.82
CA TRP A 53 -7.33 -19.50 -4.81
C TRP A 53 -7.00 -20.04 -6.19
N ALA A 54 -6.10 -21.00 -6.25
CA ALA A 54 -5.72 -21.70 -7.46
C ALA A 54 -6.15 -23.17 -7.40
N CYS A 55 -6.49 -23.73 -8.56
CA CYS A 55 -6.85 -25.14 -8.68
C CYS A 55 -5.62 -26.03 -8.46
N THR A 56 -5.71 -27.02 -7.59
CA THR A 56 -4.62 -27.97 -7.31
C THR A 56 -4.33 -28.95 -8.46
N GLN A 57 -5.06 -28.87 -9.56
CA GLN A 57 -4.82 -29.65 -10.77
C GLN A 57 -3.90 -28.95 -11.78
N ILE A 58 -3.40 -27.76 -11.47
CA ILE A 58 -2.39 -27.07 -12.27
C ILE A 58 -1.15 -27.98 -12.41
N GLY A 59 -0.69 -28.16 -13.65
CA GLY A 59 0.47 -29.02 -13.96
C GLY A 59 0.24 -30.51 -13.83
N LYS A 60 -1.00 -30.97 -13.59
CA LYS A 60 -1.37 -32.40 -13.54
C LYS A 60 -2.08 -32.84 -14.82
N SER A 61 -2.42 -34.13 -14.93
CA SER A 61 -3.04 -34.73 -16.12
C SER A 61 -4.31 -33.99 -16.62
N GLN A 62 -5.04 -33.32 -15.74
CA GLN A 62 -6.20 -32.49 -16.12
C GLN A 62 -5.87 -31.02 -16.34
N ASN A 63 -4.66 -30.59 -16.07
CA ASN A 63 -4.08 -29.24 -16.21
C ASN A 63 -5.09 -28.07 -16.13
N CYS A 64 -5.82 -27.97 -15.03
CA CYS A 64 -6.78 -26.91 -14.83
C CYS A 64 -6.11 -25.68 -14.23
N GLU A 65 -5.95 -24.63 -15.02
CA GLU A 65 -5.33 -23.35 -14.63
C GLU A 65 -6.33 -22.37 -13.99
N ASN A 66 -7.42 -22.87 -13.41
CA ASN A 66 -8.42 -21.99 -12.83
C ASN A 66 -7.88 -21.27 -11.60
N ILE A 67 -7.95 -19.94 -11.62
CA ILE A 67 -7.61 -19.04 -10.52
C ILE A 67 -8.85 -18.21 -10.18
N LYS A 68 -9.16 -18.07 -8.90
CA LYS A 68 -10.26 -17.26 -8.42
C LYS A 68 -9.77 -16.24 -7.39
N VAL A 69 -10.04 -14.98 -7.66
CA VAL A 69 -9.82 -13.88 -6.72
C VAL A 69 -11.10 -13.66 -5.94
N ILE A 70 -11.01 -13.65 -4.62
CA ILE A 70 -12.16 -13.52 -3.72
C ILE A 70 -12.27 -12.07 -3.24
N GLY A 71 -13.39 -11.45 -3.52
CA GLY A 71 -13.62 -10.03 -3.21
C GLY A 71 -14.26 -9.76 -1.85
N SER A 72 -14.78 -10.79 -1.15
CA SER A 72 -15.43 -10.60 0.16
C SER A 72 -15.48 -11.87 1.01
N ILE A 73 -15.61 -11.68 2.33
CA ILE A 73 -15.84 -12.80 3.27
C ILE A 73 -17.12 -13.57 2.89
N ARG A 74 -18.18 -12.88 2.53
CA ARG A 74 -19.45 -13.52 2.11
C ARG A 74 -19.28 -14.42 0.89
N GLU A 75 -18.49 -14.01 -0.07
CA GLU A 75 -18.16 -14.82 -1.24
C GLU A 75 -17.40 -16.08 -0.83
N LEU A 76 -16.39 -15.93 0.02
CA LEU A 76 -15.59 -17.04 0.51
C LEU A 76 -16.42 -18.03 1.34
N GLU A 77 -17.29 -17.55 2.21
CA GLU A 77 -18.23 -18.37 2.99
C GLU A 77 -19.18 -19.16 2.08
N LYS A 78 -19.74 -18.50 1.07
CA LYS A 78 -20.63 -19.14 0.08
C LYS A 78 -19.93 -20.27 -0.69
N LEU A 79 -18.69 -20.04 -1.14
CA LEU A 79 -17.92 -21.02 -1.91
C LEU A 79 -17.44 -22.19 -1.04
N SER A 80 -17.00 -21.92 0.17
CA SER A 80 -16.42 -22.92 1.06
C SER A 80 -17.45 -23.68 1.91
N GLY A 81 -18.66 -23.13 2.07
CA GLY A 81 -19.67 -23.63 2.99
C GLY A 81 -19.28 -23.47 4.48
N LYS A 82 -18.28 -22.63 4.78
CA LYS A 82 -17.75 -22.48 6.14
C LYS A 82 -17.88 -21.04 6.60
N LYS A 83 -18.16 -20.84 7.89
CA LYS A 83 -18.09 -19.53 8.53
C LYS A 83 -16.63 -19.10 8.70
N ILE A 84 -16.27 -17.91 8.26
CA ILE A 84 -14.92 -17.37 8.30
C ILE A 84 -14.81 -16.40 9.48
N LYS A 85 -13.96 -16.73 10.44
CA LYS A 85 -13.73 -15.91 11.65
C LYS A 85 -12.38 -15.21 11.64
N GLU A 86 -11.41 -15.76 10.89
CA GLU A 86 -10.03 -15.30 10.89
C GLU A 86 -9.46 -15.38 9.47
N LEU A 87 -8.87 -14.28 9.00
CA LEU A 87 -8.31 -14.14 7.67
C LEU A 87 -6.78 -14.28 7.62
N HIS A 88 -6.10 -14.34 8.79
CA HIS A 88 -4.66 -14.53 8.85
C HIS A 88 -4.25 -15.99 8.67
N ARG A 89 -3.00 -16.18 8.32
CA ARG A 89 -2.36 -17.49 8.34
C ARG A 89 -2.17 -17.97 9.78
N PRO A 90 -2.31 -19.25 10.07
CA PRO A 90 -2.56 -20.38 9.14
C PRO A 90 -4.06 -20.67 8.90
N PHE A 91 -4.97 -19.89 9.44
CA PHE A 91 -6.41 -20.19 9.44
C PHE A 91 -7.00 -20.13 8.03
N ILE A 92 -6.72 -19.06 7.30
CA ILE A 92 -7.22 -18.86 5.92
C ILE A 92 -6.69 -19.92 4.95
N ASP A 93 -5.49 -20.45 5.18
CA ASP A 93 -4.87 -21.48 4.31
C ASP A 93 -5.62 -22.81 4.35
N LYS A 94 -6.43 -23.05 5.40
CA LYS A 94 -7.26 -24.24 5.56
C LYS A 94 -8.58 -24.15 4.79
N ILE A 95 -8.92 -22.98 4.26
CA ILE A 95 -10.16 -22.77 3.53
C ILE A 95 -9.98 -23.22 2.09
N THR A 96 -10.79 -24.18 1.69
CA THR A 96 -10.77 -24.76 0.34
C THR A 96 -12.20 -24.95 -0.16
N PHE A 97 -12.40 -24.97 -1.47
CA PHE A 97 -13.68 -25.21 -2.11
C PHE A 97 -13.47 -25.92 -3.46
N LYS A 98 -14.55 -26.34 -4.11
CA LYS A 98 -14.49 -27.04 -5.40
C LYS A 98 -14.21 -26.06 -6.55
N CYS A 99 -13.36 -26.48 -7.48
CA CYS A 99 -13.13 -25.76 -8.72
C CYS A 99 -14.38 -25.85 -9.61
N GLU A 100 -14.88 -24.72 -10.06
CA GLU A 100 -16.04 -24.64 -10.94
C GLU A 100 -15.78 -25.22 -12.35
N LYS A 101 -14.50 -25.27 -12.79
CA LYS A 101 -14.13 -25.79 -14.11
C LYS A 101 -13.93 -27.30 -14.15
N CYS A 102 -13.28 -27.87 -13.16
CA CYS A 102 -12.88 -29.30 -13.21
C CYS A 102 -13.34 -30.11 -11.99
N GLY A 103 -14.06 -29.49 -11.03
CA GLY A 103 -14.47 -30.15 -9.78
C GLY A 103 -13.32 -30.42 -8.80
N GLY A 104 -12.07 -30.17 -9.19
CA GLY A 104 -10.90 -30.32 -8.34
C GLY A 104 -10.91 -29.34 -7.16
N LYS A 105 -9.90 -29.45 -6.29
CA LYS A 105 -9.81 -28.63 -5.09
C LYS A 105 -9.16 -27.27 -5.39
N MET A 106 -9.79 -26.18 -4.98
CA MET A 106 -9.20 -24.85 -4.95
C MET A 106 -8.50 -24.63 -3.62
N LYS A 107 -7.25 -24.18 -3.66
CA LYS A 107 -6.44 -23.87 -2.48
C LYS A 107 -5.84 -22.48 -2.62
N ARG A 108 -5.77 -21.72 -1.49
CA ARG A 108 -5.16 -20.40 -1.48
C ARG A 108 -3.67 -20.48 -1.88
N VAL A 109 -3.20 -19.50 -2.63
CA VAL A 109 -1.78 -19.32 -2.90
C VAL A 109 -1.04 -18.94 -1.61
N PRO A 110 0.23 -19.40 -1.40
CA PRO A 110 0.90 -19.20 -0.12
C PRO A 110 1.33 -17.75 0.16
N GLU A 111 1.43 -16.93 -0.85
CA GLU A 111 1.94 -15.56 -0.76
C GLU A 111 1.05 -14.64 0.06
N VAL A 112 1.66 -13.58 0.59
CA VAL A 112 1.00 -12.43 1.20
C VAL A 112 1.15 -11.21 0.31
N ILE A 113 0.33 -10.18 0.53
CA ILE A 113 0.43 -8.94 -0.21
C ILE A 113 1.61 -8.10 0.31
N ASP A 114 2.14 -7.23 -0.55
CA ASP A 114 3.14 -6.22 -0.17
C ASP A 114 2.58 -5.31 0.92
N CYS A 115 3.30 -5.11 2.02
CA CYS A 115 2.91 -4.21 3.10
C CYS A 115 2.68 -2.76 2.64
N TRP A 116 3.30 -2.35 1.55
CA TRP A 116 3.05 -1.06 0.92
C TRP A 116 1.65 -0.95 0.30
N PHE A 117 1.05 -2.07 -0.07
CA PHE A 117 -0.36 -2.09 -0.45
C PHE A 117 -1.26 -1.83 0.76
N ASP A 118 -0.99 -2.48 1.89
CA ASP A 118 -1.76 -2.28 3.11
C ASP A 118 -1.72 -0.80 3.54
N SER A 119 -0.53 -0.21 3.58
CA SER A 119 -0.37 1.20 3.95
C SER A 119 -1.03 2.16 2.96
N GLY A 120 -0.95 1.87 1.66
CA GLY A 120 -1.59 2.67 0.61
C GLY A 120 -3.12 2.49 0.54
N ALA A 121 -3.64 1.37 1.06
CA ALA A 121 -5.07 1.09 1.14
C ALA A 121 -5.74 1.72 2.38
N MET A 122 -4.95 2.24 3.34
CA MET A 122 -5.43 2.75 4.61
C MET A 122 -6.62 3.72 4.51
N PRO A 123 -6.63 4.71 3.56
CA PRO A 123 -7.74 5.66 3.45
C PRO A 123 -9.10 5.02 3.18
N PHE A 124 -9.10 3.80 2.66
CA PHE A 124 -10.28 3.02 2.31
C PHE A 124 -10.55 1.92 3.32
N ALA A 125 -9.51 1.17 3.69
CA ALA A 125 -9.60 0.02 4.57
C ALA A 125 -10.11 0.39 5.97
N GLN A 126 -9.71 1.51 6.54
CA GLN A 126 -10.17 1.98 7.84
C GLN A 126 -11.70 2.20 7.90
N TRP A 127 -12.33 2.42 6.77
CA TRP A 127 -13.78 2.60 6.65
C TRP A 127 -14.51 1.36 6.16
N HIS A 128 -13.79 0.25 5.98
CA HIS A 128 -14.32 -0.98 5.36
C HIS A 128 -14.97 -0.72 3.99
N TYR A 129 -14.43 0.26 3.24
CA TYR A 129 -14.87 0.56 1.89
C TYR A 129 -14.47 -0.59 0.93
N PRO A 130 -15.31 -1.00 -0.04
CA PRO A 130 -16.60 -0.41 -0.43
C PRO A 130 -17.84 -1.05 0.25
N PHE A 131 -17.67 -1.90 1.24
CA PHE A 131 -18.78 -2.65 1.88
C PHE A 131 -19.58 -1.78 2.83
N GLU A 132 -18.88 -0.91 3.58
CA GLU A 132 -19.44 0.03 4.54
C GLU A 132 -18.96 1.45 4.25
N ASN A 133 -19.57 2.44 4.90
CA ASN A 133 -19.13 3.84 4.91
C ASN A 133 -18.87 4.47 3.51
N ARG A 134 -19.53 3.99 2.48
CA ARG A 134 -19.32 4.48 1.09
C ARG A 134 -19.48 5.99 0.97
N GLU A 135 -20.45 6.56 1.72
CA GLU A 135 -20.76 7.98 1.66
C GLU A 135 -19.59 8.85 2.19
N LYS A 136 -18.83 8.35 3.19
CA LYS A 136 -17.66 9.07 3.70
C LYS A 136 -16.61 9.30 2.62
N ILE A 137 -16.42 8.32 1.75
CA ILE A 137 -15.45 8.39 0.64
C ILE A 137 -16.05 9.17 -0.54
N LYS A 138 -17.25 8.81 -0.99
CA LYS A 138 -17.85 9.39 -2.21
C LYS A 138 -18.26 10.86 -2.08
N LYS A 139 -18.69 11.28 -0.88
CA LYS A 139 -19.07 12.69 -0.60
C LYS A 139 -17.92 13.58 -0.15
N GLY A 140 -16.70 13.08 -0.13
CA GLY A 140 -15.54 13.88 0.25
C GLY A 140 -15.45 14.19 1.75
N ILE A 141 -16.11 13.40 2.61
CA ILE A 141 -16.11 13.63 4.07
C ILE A 141 -14.79 13.17 4.70
N ALA A 142 -14.31 11.99 4.30
CA ALA A 142 -13.10 11.39 4.84
C ALA A 142 -12.01 11.13 3.77
N PHE A 143 -12.26 11.58 2.54
CA PHE A 143 -11.38 11.39 1.40
C PHE A 143 -11.67 12.43 0.31
N PRO A 144 -10.64 13.05 -0.34
CA PRO A 144 -9.21 12.93 -0.01
C PRO A 144 -8.85 13.61 1.31
N SER A 145 -7.68 13.27 1.88
CA SER A 145 -7.16 14.00 3.03
C SER A 145 -6.78 15.44 2.67
N ASP A 146 -6.87 16.36 3.62
CA ASP A 146 -6.51 17.77 3.37
C ASP A 146 -5.01 17.93 3.18
N PHE A 147 -4.18 17.23 3.97
CA PHE A 147 -2.75 17.14 3.76
C PHE A 147 -2.14 15.86 4.31
N ILE A 148 -0.93 15.56 3.84
CA ILE A 148 -0.02 14.56 4.42
C ILE A 148 1.37 15.18 4.55
N CYS A 149 2.15 14.74 5.55
CA CYS A 149 3.48 15.24 5.83
C CYS A 149 4.42 14.10 6.15
N GLU A 150 5.45 13.90 5.32
CA GLU A 150 6.47 12.87 5.49
C GLU A 150 7.79 13.27 4.82
N GLY A 151 8.84 12.49 5.03
CA GLY A 151 10.14 12.70 4.40
C GLY A 151 10.13 12.52 2.88
N ILE A 152 11.08 13.15 2.21
CA ILE A 152 11.25 13.12 0.75
C ILE A 152 11.42 11.70 0.19
N ASP A 153 11.90 10.76 1.00
CA ASP A 153 12.03 9.34 0.63
C ASP A 153 10.66 8.71 0.32
N GLN A 154 9.56 9.22 0.90
CA GLN A 154 8.20 8.73 0.68
C GLN A 154 7.64 9.03 -0.72
N THR A 155 8.35 9.80 -1.54
CA THR A 155 8.11 9.85 -3.00
C THR A 155 8.32 8.50 -3.68
N ARG A 156 9.03 7.57 -3.03
CA ARG A 156 9.23 6.17 -3.45
C ARG A 156 8.60 5.16 -2.47
N GLY A 157 7.68 5.63 -1.64
CA GLY A 157 7.00 4.84 -0.62
C GLY A 157 5.54 5.26 -0.50
N TRP A 158 5.15 5.79 0.63
CA TRP A 158 3.75 6.02 0.99
C TRP A 158 3.03 7.01 0.07
N PHE A 159 3.65 8.11 -0.34
CA PHE A 159 3.03 9.05 -1.28
C PHE A 159 2.62 8.38 -2.59
N TYR A 160 3.50 7.51 -3.10
CA TYR A 160 3.21 6.75 -4.32
C TYR A 160 2.11 5.69 -4.11
N THR A 161 2.20 4.90 -3.04
CA THR A 161 1.25 3.79 -2.85
C THR A 161 -0.17 4.26 -2.57
N LEU A 162 -0.34 5.37 -1.84
CA LEU A 162 -1.62 6.06 -1.69
C LEU A 162 -2.20 6.49 -3.05
N LEU A 163 -1.38 7.17 -3.88
CA LEU A 163 -1.80 7.64 -5.20
C LEU A 163 -2.13 6.46 -6.14
N ALA A 164 -1.32 5.40 -6.10
CA ALA A 164 -1.48 4.23 -6.94
C ALA A 164 -2.81 3.51 -6.66
N ILE A 165 -3.13 3.25 -5.39
CA ILE A 165 -4.36 2.54 -5.01
C ILE A 165 -5.58 3.42 -5.26
N SER A 166 -5.55 4.68 -4.90
CA SER A 166 -6.64 5.62 -5.15
C SER A 166 -6.95 5.74 -6.65
N THR A 167 -5.90 5.85 -7.48
CA THR A 167 -6.05 5.90 -8.94
C THR A 167 -6.61 4.59 -9.49
N ALA A 168 -6.15 3.44 -8.98
CA ALA A 168 -6.65 2.13 -9.40
C ALA A 168 -8.14 1.93 -9.04
N LEU A 169 -8.61 2.54 -7.97
CA LEU A 169 -10.02 2.55 -7.56
C LEU A 169 -10.87 3.60 -8.32
N GLY A 170 -10.26 4.42 -9.18
CA GLY A 170 -10.97 5.49 -9.91
C GLY A 170 -11.40 6.67 -9.04
N LEU A 171 -10.79 6.84 -7.85
CA LEU A 171 -11.17 7.86 -6.87
C LEU A 171 -10.34 9.16 -6.96
N GLY A 172 -9.37 9.20 -7.87
CA GLY A 172 -8.55 10.40 -8.08
C GLY A 172 -7.40 10.54 -7.10
N SER A 173 -7.07 11.78 -6.74
CA SER A 173 -5.97 12.08 -5.81
C SER A 173 -6.34 11.74 -4.37
N PRO A 174 -5.49 11.04 -3.59
CA PRO A 174 -5.81 10.63 -2.23
C PRO A 174 -5.58 11.74 -1.18
N TYR A 175 -4.92 12.81 -1.56
CA TYR A 175 -4.62 13.97 -0.72
C TYR A 175 -4.60 15.25 -1.56
N LYS A 176 -4.90 16.39 -0.93
CA LYS A 176 -4.90 17.71 -1.57
C LYS A 176 -3.52 18.37 -1.52
N ASN A 177 -2.84 18.24 -0.39
CA ASN A 177 -1.55 18.86 -0.11
C ASN A 177 -0.53 17.83 0.38
N VAL A 178 0.72 17.95 -0.06
CA VAL A 178 1.85 17.18 0.46
C VAL A 178 2.89 18.14 0.99
N ILE A 179 3.23 17.99 2.27
CA ILE A 179 4.38 18.65 2.89
C ILE A 179 5.49 17.59 2.96
N SER A 180 6.53 17.77 2.15
CA SER A 180 7.65 16.84 2.09
C SER A 180 8.89 17.48 2.68
N HIS A 181 9.23 17.06 3.89
CA HIS A 181 10.44 17.57 4.56
C HIS A 181 11.70 16.84 4.07
N GLY A 182 12.84 17.47 4.27
CA GLY A 182 14.17 16.94 3.95
C GLY A 182 14.57 15.80 4.88
N ILE A 183 15.82 15.37 4.71
CA ILE A 183 16.46 14.36 5.57
C ILE A 183 17.47 15.09 6.44
N VAL A 184 17.49 14.77 7.73
CA VAL A 184 18.52 15.28 8.65
C VAL A 184 19.87 14.66 8.26
N LEU A 185 20.87 15.53 8.12
CA LEU A 185 22.21 15.16 7.72
C LEU A 185 23.18 15.25 8.91
N ASP A 186 24.33 14.60 8.80
CA ASP A 186 25.43 14.77 9.75
C ASP A 186 26.14 16.12 9.56
N ALA A 187 27.12 16.42 10.37
CA ALA A 187 27.86 17.68 10.34
C ALA A 187 28.60 17.92 9.00
N GLU A 188 28.90 16.86 8.26
CA GLU A 188 29.51 16.91 6.94
C GLU A 188 28.50 16.90 5.79
N GLY A 189 27.20 17.06 6.09
CA GLY A 189 26.14 17.07 5.09
C GLY A 189 25.80 15.71 4.48
N ARG A 190 26.19 14.60 5.13
CA ARG A 190 25.93 13.25 4.62
C ARG A 190 24.69 12.64 5.28
N LYS A 191 23.97 11.83 4.54
CA LYS A 191 22.86 11.05 5.09
C LYS A 191 23.33 10.13 6.22
N MET A 192 22.66 10.25 7.36
CA MET A 192 22.90 9.36 8.51
C MET A 192 22.44 7.94 8.21
N SER A 193 23.24 6.95 8.61
CA SER A 193 22.89 5.54 8.57
C SER A 193 23.60 4.75 9.65
N LYS A 194 22.94 3.72 10.19
CA LYS A 194 23.52 2.83 11.21
C LYS A 194 24.82 2.16 10.74
N SER A 195 24.88 1.79 9.45
CA SER A 195 26.07 1.14 8.87
C SER A 195 27.27 2.06 8.77
N LYS A 196 27.09 3.38 8.74
CA LYS A 196 28.17 4.39 8.72
C LYS A 196 28.55 4.88 10.11
N GLY A 197 27.80 4.53 11.15
CA GLY A 197 28.07 4.96 12.53
C GLY A 197 27.89 6.46 12.78
N ASN A 198 27.25 7.19 11.88
CA ASN A 198 27.05 8.64 11.96
C ASN A 198 25.62 9.03 12.39
N VAL A 199 24.89 8.11 13.04
CA VAL A 199 23.55 8.36 13.54
C VAL A 199 23.64 9.07 14.88
N ILE A 200 22.91 10.18 15.02
CA ILE A 200 22.64 10.86 16.28
C ILE A 200 21.25 10.42 16.73
N PHE A 201 21.15 9.87 17.94
CA PHE A 201 19.86 9.44 18.47
C PHE A 201 19.09 10.64 19.05
N PRO A 202 17.75 10.70 18.82
CA PRO A 202 16.93 11.79 19.38
C PRO A 202 17.07 11.95 20.90
N SER A 203 17.24 10.86 21.65
CA SER A 203 17.49 10.87 23.09
C SER A 203 18.72 11.69 23.47
N GLU A 204 19.83 11.54 22.76
CA GLU A 204 21.07 12.27 23.02
C GLU A 204 20.87 13.80 22.89
N VAL A 205 20.07 14.19 21.90
CA VAL A 205 19.75 15.61 21.69
C VAL A 205 18.80 16.13 22.75
N VAL A 206 17.76 15.35 23.07
CA VAL A 206 16.74 15.72 24.06
C VAL A 206 17.35 15.80 25.47
N ASP A 207 18.19 14.84 25.85
CA ASP A 207 18.84 14.80 27.16
C ASP A 207 19.81 15.98 27.33
N LYS A 208 20.46 16.42 26.25
CA LYS A 208 21.44 17.52 26.29
C LYS A 208 20.81 18.91 26.16
N PHE A 209 19.81 19.08 25.32
CA PHE A 209 19.28 20.38 24.93
C PHE A 209 17.79 20.59 25.27
N GLY A 210 17.11 19.53 25.67
CA GLY A 210 15.65 19.53 25.86
C GLY A 210 14.85 19.28 24.58
N ALA A 211 13.63 18.80 24.74
CA ALA A 211 12.75 18.44 23.63
C ALA A 211 12.32 19.67 22.81
N ASP A 212 12.10 20.80 23.45
CA ASP A 212 11.65 22.03 22.78
C ASP A 212 12.72 22.60 21.84
N CYS A 213 13.99 22.60 22.27
CA CYS A 213 15.12 22.99 21.43
C CYS A 213 15.27 22.04 20.23
N ALA A 214 15.14 20.73 20.46
CA ALA A 214 15.20 19.74 19.39
C ALA A 214 14.06 19.95 18.35
N ARG A 215 12.84 20.22 18.81
CA ARG A 215 11.69 20.50 17.93
C ARG A 215 11.88 21.79 17.14
N LEU A 216 12.34 22.87 17.79
CA LEU A 216 12.58 24.14 17.12
C LEU A 216 13.64 24.02 16.00
N TYR A 217 14.64 23.17 16.18
CA TYR A 217 15.66 22.91 15.16
C TYR A 217 15.10 22.34 13.86
N PHE A 218 13.99 21.62 13.93
CA PHE A 218 13.36 20.99 12.75
C PHE A 218 12.38 21.92 12.01
N TYR A 219 12.10 23.13 12.50
CA TYR A 219 11.30 24.13 11.82
C TYR A 219 12.16 25.10 10.98
#